data_39b59e09c16ce32023477839c2b4d217
#
_entry.id   39b59e09c16ce32023477839c2b4d217
#
_cell.length_a   1.000
_cell.length_b   1.000
_cell.length_c   1.000
_cell.angle_alpha   90.00
_cell.angle_beta   90.00
_cell.angle_gamma   90.00
#
_symmetry.space_group_name_H-M   'P 1'
#
loop_
_entity.id
_entity.type
_entity.pdbx_description
1 polymer ?
#
loop_
_entity_poly.entity_id
_entity_poly.type
_entity_poly.pdbx_seq_one_letter_code
_entity_poly.pdbx_strand_id
1 'polypeptide(L)'
;MIEHSLHSELTAVLDATVDADLEHAALGEIAAAIAPVIERVGCDQEGDLISTLEQELGTGGAAAAGLDDVLSALEQRRVETLLVPERSDLRAGLCPTCGQLSTDGERRCPLDGHVLAEVDAVEYAIDEAAGQSAQVVVARHDPEWLHGHGDIAALLRW
;
A
#
# COMPACT_ATOMS: atom_id res chain seq x y z
N MET A 1 -14.82 30.46 2.22
CA MET A 1 -15.43 30.01 3.47
C MET A 1 -16.55 29.01 3.14
N ILE A 2 -16.12 27.75 2.87
CA ILE A 2 -17.03 26.66 2.42
C ILE A 2 -17.62 25.91 3.61
N GLU A 3 -16.94 25.90 4.77
CA GLU A 3 -17.33 25.15 5.97
C GLU A 3 -18.73 25.52 6.52
N HIS A 4 -19.18 26.76 6.31
CA HIS A 4 -20.51 27.22 6.80
C HIS A 4 -21.66 26.80 5.91
N SER A 5 -21.40 26.23 4.71
CA SER A 5 -22.45 25.82 3.75
C SER A 5 -22.63 24.30 3.68
N LEU A 6 -21.77 23.52 4.35
CA LEU A 6 -21.85 22.06 4.34
C LEU A 6 -22.76 21.54 5.45
N HIS A 7 -23.59 20.55 5.12
CA HIS A 7 -24.36 19.80 6.11
C HIS A 7 -23.38 19.12 7.08
N SER A 8 -23.78 19.00 8.36
CA SER A 8 -22.93 18.41 9.43
C SER A 8 -22.38 17.02 9.09
N GLU A 9 -23.11 16.23 8.30
CA GLU A 9 -22.66 14.91 7.83
C GLU A 9 -21.52 15.00 6.81
N LEU A 10 -21.51 16.03 5.96
CA LEU A 10 -20.42 16.27 4.99
C LEU A 10 -19.20 16.90 5.64
N THR A 11 -19.39 17.69 6.70
CA THR A 11 -18.27 18.29 7.44
C THR A 11 -17.45 17.22 8.17
N ALA A 12 -18.06 16.11 8.57
CA ALA A 12 -17.37 14.99 9.23
C ALA A 12 -16.47 14.18 8.27
N VAL A 13 -16.67 14.34 6.95
CA VAL A 13 -15.87 13.66 5.90
C VAL A 13 -14.88 14.61 5.25
N LEU A 14 -14.80 15.88 5.71
CA LEU A 14 -13.94 16.91 5.13
C LEU A 14 -12.56 16.85 5.80
N ASP A 15 -11.59 16.26 5.11
CA ASP A 15 -10.22 16.09 5.65
C ASP A 15 -9.43 17.40 5.67
N ALA A 16 -9.65 18.29 4.67
CA ALA A 16 -8.95 19.56 4.59
C ALA A 16 -9.66 20.58 3.68
N THR A 17 -9.39 21.87 3.92
CA THR A 17 -9.80 22.97 3.06
C THR A 17 -8.60 23.78 2.62
N VAL A 18 -8.59 24.20 1.36
CA VAL A 18 -7.57 25.08 0.78
C VAL A 18 -8.24 26.38 0.36
N ASP A 19 -7.68 27.52 0.79
CA ASP A 19 -8.17 28.84 0.40
C ASP A 19 -7.50 29.23 -0.93
N ALA A 20 -8.25 29.15 -2.03
CA ALA A 20 -7.77 29.50 -3.37
C ALA A 20 -8.85 30.26 -4.14
N ASP A 21 -8.42 31.31 -4.86
CA ASP A 21 -9.29 32.03 -5.80
C ASP A 21 -9.39 31.25 -7.12
N LEU A 22 -10.39 30.37 -7.19
CA LEU A 22 -10.61 29.48 -8.33
C LEU A 22 -11.00 30.18 -9.63
N GLU A 23 -11.49 31.44 -9.55
CA GLU A 23 -11.89 32.19 -10.76
C GLU A 23 -10.71 32.74 -11.55
N HIS A 24 -9.58 33.01 -10.87
CA HIS A 24 -8.42 33.68 -11.46
C HIS A 24 -7.10 32.89 -11.32
N ALA A 25 -7.08 31.82 -10.54
CA ALA A 25 -5.87 31.03 -10.32
C ALA A 25 -5.49 30.16 -11.53
N ALA A 26 -4.23 30.21 -11.94
CA ALA A 26 -3.69 29.27 -12.89
C ALA A 26 -3.62 27.83 -12.26
N LEU A 27 -3.72 26.80 -13.11
CA LEU A 27 -3.66 25.39 -12.64
C LEU A 27 -2.44 25.10 -11.76
N GLY A 28 -1.29 25.73 -12.06
CA GLY A 28 -0.07 25.60 -11.27
C GLY A 28 -0.17 26.19 -9.88
N GLU A 29 -0.92 27.30 -9.70
CA GLU A 29 -1.13 27.93 -8.40
C GLU A 29 -2.07 27.08 -7.53
N ILE A 30 -3.10 26.49 -8.13
CA ILE A 30 -3.99 25.55 -7.45
C ILE A 30 -3.22 24.31 -7.00
N ALA A 31 -2.42 23.72 -7.90
CA ALA A 31 -1.58 22.57 -7.59
C ALA A 31 -0.61 22.87 -6.43
N ALA A 32 0.04 24.04 -6.44
CA ALA A 32 0.96 24.46 -5.39
C ALA A 32 0.25 24.68 -4.03
N ALA A 33 -0.99 25.17 -4.05
CA ALA A 33 -1.79 25.36 -2.84
C ALA A 33 -2.30 24.03 -2.23
N ILE A 34 -2.56 23.02 -3.08
CA ILE A 34 -3.06 21.71 -2.66
C ILE A 34 -1.93 20.79 -2.21
N ALA A 35 -0.73 20.89 -2.82
CA ALA A 35 0.39 19.99 -2.55
C ALA A 35 0.70 19.81 -1.05
N PRO A 36 0.85 20.86 -0.22
CA PRO A 36 1.15 20.69 1.20
C PRO A 36 0.02 20.03 2.00
N VAL A 37 -1.21 20.11 1.52
CA VAL A 37 -2.36 19.44 2.14
C VAL A 37 -2.34 17.95 1.84
N ILE A 38 -2.09 17.58 0.57
CA ILE A 38 -1.95 16.19 0.14
C ILE A 38 -0.81 15.51 0.88
N GLU A 39 0.35 16.18 1.00
CA GLU A 39 1.51 15.67 1.73
C GLU A 39 1.19 15.42 3.21
N ARG A 40 0.53 16.36 3.88
CA ARG A 40 0.15 16.20 5.28
C ARG A 40 -0.85 15.06 5.48
N VAL A 41 -1.91 15.00 4.66
CA VAL A 41 -2.91 13.93 4.75
C VAL A 41 -2.26 12.58 4.45
N GLY A 42 -1.37 12.51 3.47
CA GLY A 42 -0.61 11.29 3.17
C GLY A 42 0.28 10.85 4.33
N CYS A 43 0.97 11.79 4.99
CA CYS A 43 1.80 11.51 6.15
C CYS A 43 0.97 10.98 7.34
N ASP A 44 -0.16 11.64 7.62
CA ASP A 44 -1.06 11.23 8.73
C ASP A 44 -1.62 9.82 8.46
N GLN A 45 -2.10 9.54 7.25
CA GLN A 45 -2.63 8.23 6.86
C GLN A 45 -1.58 7.12 6.91
N GLU A 46 -0.35 7.40 6.44
CA GLU A 46 0.76 6.44 6.51
C GLU A 46 1.14 6.16 7.97
N GLY A 47 1.23 7.19 8.80
CA GLY A 47 1.53 7.06 10.23
C GLY A 47 0.47 6.25 11.00
N ASP A 48 -0.81 6.48 10.74
CA ASP A 48 -1.91 5.74 11.33
C ASP A 48 -1.89 4.26 10.90
N LEU A 49 -1.61 4.00 9.62
CA LEU A 49 -1.48 2.64 9.09
C LEU A 49 -0.30 1.90 9.74
N ILE A 50 0.87 2.53 9.83
CA ILE A 50 2.06 1.96 10.47
C ILE A 50 1.78 1.65 11.94
N SER A 51 1.16 2.56 12.67
CA SER A 51 0.80 2.34 14.08
C SER A 51 -0.13 1.14 14.24
N THR A 52 -1.10 0.97 13.34
CA THR A 52 -2.01 -0.17 13.33
C THR A 52 -1.25 -1.47 13.01
N LEU A 53 -0.38 -1.45 12.00
CA LEU A 53 0.46 -2.59 11.64
C LEU A 53 1.36 -3.03 12.80
N GLU A 54 2.01 -2.09 13.49
CA GLU A 54 2.83 -2.40 14.67
C GLU A 54 2.03 -3.09 15.77
N GLN A 55 0.84 -2.58 16.08
CA GLN A 55 -0.03 -3.16 17.08
C GLN A 55 -0.45 -4.58 16.69
N GLU A 56 -0.90 -4.79 15.47
CA GLU A 56 -1.38 -6.09 14.98
C GLU A 56 -0.23 -7.12 14.87
N LEU A 57 0.92 -6.72 14.37
CA LEU A 57 2.12 -7.56 14.32
C LEU A 57 2.59 -7.94 15.73
N GLY A 58 2.59 -6.98 16.66
CA GLY A 58 3.01 -7.20 18.04
C GLY A 58 2.10 -8.15 18.82
N THR A 59 0.82 -8.23 18.47
CA THR A 59 -0.17 -9.11 19.12
C THR A 59 -0.39 -10.43 18.37
N GLY A 60 0.22 -10.62 17.21
CA GLY A 60 -0.06 -11.75 16.32
C GLY A 60 -1.47 -11.68 15.71
N GLY A 61 -1.96 -10.46 15.47
CA GLY A 61 -3.29 -10.17 14.96
C GLY A 61 -3.40 -10.16 13.44
N ALA A 62 -4.22 -9.24 12.94
CA ALA A 62 -4.57 -9.16 11.53
C ALA A 62 -3.55 -8.33 10.71
N ALA A 63 -2.27 -8.71 10.74
CA ALA A 63 -1.22 -8.10 9.92
C ALA A 63 -0.22 -9.13 9.43
N ALA A 64 0.45 -8.81 8.32
CA ALA A 64 1.54 -9.58 7.74
C ALA A 64 2.69 -8.64 7.38
N ALA A 65 3.94 -9.08 7.54
CA ALA A 65 5.12 -8.32 7.14
C ALA A 65 6.18 -9.25 6.53
N GLY A 66 6.89 -8.73 5.54
CA GLY A 66 7.80 -9.51 4.72
C GLY A 66 7.09 -10.21 3.55
N LEU A 67 7.89 -10.50 2.51
CA LEU A 67 7.37 -10.92 1.21
C LEU A 67 6.53 -12.21 1.30
N ASP A 68 7.00 -13.23 2.00
CA ASP A 68 6.35 -14.54 2.08
C ASP A 68 4.96 -14.46 2.73
N ASP A 69 4.90 -13.79 3.88
CA ASP A 69 3.65 -13.67 4.65
C ASP A 69 2.62 -12.81 3.91
N VAL A 70 3.07 -11.72 3.28
CA VAL A 70 2.19 -10.84 2.50
C VAL A 70 1.67 -11.54 1.26
N LEU A 71 2.51 -12.25 0.51
CA LEU A 71 2.07 -13.02 -0.67
C LEU A 71 1.10 -14.13 -0.28
N SER A 72 1.36 -14.84 0.83
CA SER A 72 0.43 -15.83 1.35
C SER A 72 -0.94 -15.22 1.73
N ALA A 73 -0.94 -14.02 2.32
CA ALA A 73 -2.17 -13.30 2.63
C ALA A 73 -2.93 -12.84 1.38
N LEU A 74 -2.21 -12.43 0.33
CA LEU A 74 -2.78 -12.07 -0.98
C LEU A 74 -3.43 -13.30 -1.65
N GLU A 75 -2.75 -14.44 -1.68
CA GLU A 75 -3.32 -15.70 -2.20
C GLU A 75 -4.62 -16.09 -1.47
N GLN A 76 -4.67 -15.86 -0.16
CA GLN A 76 -5.84 -16.12 0.68
C GLN A 76 -6.92 -15.04 0.58
N ARG A 77 -6.70 -13.97 -0.18
CA ARG A 77 -7.60 -12.80 -0.32
C ARG A 77 -7.93 -12.12 0.99
N ARG A 78 -6.98 -12.10 1.92
CA ARG A 78 -7.15 -11.53 3.25
C ARG A 78 -6.67 -10.10 3.38
N VAL A 79 -5.96 -9.57 2.38
CA VAL A 79 -5.41 -8.23 2.44
C VAL A 79 -6.50 -7.17 2.34
N GLU A 80 -6.51 -6.25 3.30
CA GLU A 80 -7.33 -5.04 3.32
C GLU A 80 -6.54 -3.84 2.79
N THR A 81 -5.32 -3.62 3.32
CA THR A 81 -4.43 -2.56 2.90
C THR A 81 -3.02 -3.11 2.74
N LEU A 82 -2.40 -2.83 1.61
CA LEU A 82 -1.03 -3.20 1.28
C LEU A 82 -0.14 -1.96 1.39
N LEU A 83 0.94 -2.03 2.19
CA LEU A 83 1.97 -1.00 2.30
C LEU A 83 3.21 -1.47 1.52
N VAL A 84 3.63 -0.67 0.54
CA VAL A 84 4.75 -0.98 -0.36
C VAL A 84 5.76 0.17 -0.38
N PRO A 85 7.05 -0.09 -0.67
CA PRO A 85 8.04 0.96 -0.83
C PRO A 85 7.85 1.70 -2.17
N GLU A 86 8.33 2.92 -2.26
CA GLU A 86 8.34 3.67 -3.52
C GLU A 86 9.25 3.02 -4.58
N ARG A 87 10.28 2.32 -4.13
CA ARG A 87 11.20 1.54 -4.97
C ARG A 87 11.57 0.24 -4.26
N SER A 88 11.63 -0.83 -5.00
CA SER A 88 11.98 -2.15 -4.48
C SER A 88 12.87 -2.92 -5.44
N ASP A 89 13.77 -3.70 -4.88
CA ASP A 89 14.56 -4.69 -5.61
C ASP A 89 14.10 -6.13 -5.30
N LEU A 90 12.96 -6.29 -4.61
CA LEU A 90 12.40 -7.59 -4.28
C LEU A 90 12.02 -8.36 -5.55
N ARG A 91 12.50 -9.57 -5.67
CA ARG A 91 12.22 -10.46 -6.81
C ARG A 91 11.57 -11.74 -6.33
N ALA A 92 10.71 -12.28 -7.18
CA ALA A 92 10.10 -13.59 -6.98
C ALA A 92 10.12 -14.38 -8.28
N GLY A 93 10.01 -15.69 -8.17
CA GLY A 93 9.88 -16.60 -9.32
C GLY A 93 8.42 -16.95 -9.54
N LEU A 94 7.84 -16.59 -10.68
CA LEU A 94 6.47 -16.94 -11.06
C LEU A 94 6.47 -18.13 -12.02
N CYS A 95 5.71 -19.18 -11.71
CA CYS A 95 5.52 -20.28 -12.63
C CYS A 95 4.52 -19.93 -13.73
N PRO A 96 4.93 -19.91 -15.02
CA PRO A 96 4.04 -19.55 -16.11
C PRO A 96 2.94 -20.60 -16.37
N THR A 97 3.07 -21.79 -15.79
CA THR A 97 2.15 -22.92 -16.03
C THR A 97 1.08 -23.02 -14.95
N CYS A 98 1.48 -22.98 -13.68
CA CYS A 98 0.54 -23.14 -12.56
C CYS A 98 0.28 -21.88 -11.77
N GLY A 99 0.98 -20.76 -12.07
CA GLY A 99 0.85 -19.48 -11.35
C GLY A 99 1.49 -19.47 -9.96
N GLN A 100 2.17 -20.55 -9.54
CA GLN A 100 2.84 -20.61 -8.24
C GLN A 100 3.95 -19.59 -8.16
N LEU A 101 3.95 -18.82 -7.09
CA LEU A 101 5.03 -17.90 -6.76
C LEU A 101 6.04 -18.59 -5.82
N SER A 102 7.32 -18.29 -5.98
CA SER A 102 8.42 -18.74 -5.11
C SER A 102 9.33 -17.55 -4.80
N THR A 103 9.62 -17.38 -3.52
CA THR A 103 10.51 -16.33 -3.00
C THR A 103 11.89 -16.88 -2.62
N ASP A 104 12.07 -18.21 -2.63
CA ASP A 104 13.27 -18.91 -2.16
C ASP A 104 14.47 -18.81 -3.13
N GLY A 105 14.35 -18.07 -4.24
CA GLY A 105 15.37 -17.99 -5.28
C GLY A 105 15.53 -19.27 -6.10
N GLU A 106 14.59 -20.21 -5.98
CA GLU A 106 14.56 -21.42 -6.79
C GLU A 106 14.32 -21.08 -8.26
N ARG A 107 14.95 -21.83 -9.15
CA ARG A 107 14.77 -21.66 -10.60
C ARG A 107 13.66 -22.51 -11.18
N ARG A 108 13.10 -23.41 -10.40
CA ARG A 108 12.07 -24.36 -10.84
C ARG A 108 10.92 -24.38 -9.86
N CYS A 109 9.73 -24.46 -10.41
CA CYS A 109 8.51 -24.59 -9.65
C CYS A 109 8.52 -25.91 -8.85
N PRO A 110 8.27 -25.86 -7.53
CA PRO A 110 8.24 -27.06 -6.69
C PRO A 110 7.06 -27.99 -7.02
N LEU A 111 6.01 -27.47 -7.67
CA LEU A 111 4.80 -28.23 -7.97
C LEU A 111 4.88 -29.00 -9.30
N ASP A 112 5.45 -28.39 -10.34
CA ASP A 112 5.42 -28.95 -11.70
C ASP A 112 6.78 -29.01 -12.38
N GLY A 113 7.85 -28.49 -11.75
CA GLY A 113 9.23 -28.53 -12.23
C GLY A 113 9.53 -27.56 -13.39
N HIS A 114 8.58 -26.75 -13.83
CA HIS A 114 8.83 -25.75 -14.87
C HIS A 114 9.77 -24.64 -14.38
N VAL A 115 10.48 -24.02 -15.33
CA VAL A 115 11.38 -22.90 -15.04
C VAL A 115 10.52 -21.71 -14.65
N LEU A 116 10.86 -21.09 -13.51
CA LEU A 116 10.23 -19.89 -13.01
C LEU A 116 10.70 -18.66 -13.81
N ALA A 117 9.79 -17.77 -14.12
CA ALA A 117 10.09 -16.46 -14.65
C ALA A 117 10.33 -15.48 -13.48
N GLU A 118 11.42 -14.73 -13.52
CA GLU A 118 11.68 -13.69 -12.53
C GLU A 118 10.72 -12.52 -12.74
N VAL A 119 10.05 -12.10 -11.68
CA VAL A 119 9.11 -10.98 -11.66
C VAL A 119 9.46 -10.00 -10.53
N ASP A 120 9.05 -8.75 -10.69
CA ASP A 120 9.05 -7.79 -9.59
C ASP A 120 7.99 -8.19 -8.58
N ALA A 121 8.42 -8.49 -7.36
CA ALA A 121 7.53 -9.03 -6.34
C ALA A 121 6.53 -7.99 -5.81
N VAL A 122 6.96 -6.72 -5.77
CA VAL A 122 6.09 -5.62 -5.32
C VAL A 122 5.04 -5.28 -6.38
N GLU A 123 5.44 -5.22 -7.66
CA GLU A 123 4.49 -5.01 -8.76
C GLU A 123 3.44 -6.13 -8.80
N TYR A 124 3.88 -7.39 -8.67
CA TYR A 124 2.97 -8.52 -8.56
C TYR A 124 2.01 -8.40 -7.37
N ALA A 125 2.51 -8.02 -6.19
CA ALA A 125 1.68 -7.83 -5.00
C ALA A 125 0.65 -6.71 -5.16
N ILE A 126 1.00 -5.62 -5.85
CA ILE A 126 0.10 -4.51 -6.17
C ILE A 126 -1.04 -4.99 -7.09
N ASP A 127 -0.70 -5.74 -8.14
CA ASP A 127 -1.70 -6.28 -9.09
C ASP A 127 -2.67 -7.23 -8.39
N GLU A 128 -2.18 -8.14 -7.55
CA GLU A 128 -3.00 -9.04 -6.75
C GLU A 128 -3.88 -8.29 -5.73
N ALA A 129 -3.34 -7.27 -5.06
CA ALA A 129 -4.08 -6.44 -4.13
C ALA A 129 -5.22 -5.67 -4.84
N ALA A 130 -4.93 -5.09 -6.01
CA ALA A 130 -5.93 -4.42 -6.84
C ALA A 130 -7.03 -5.37 -7.30
N GLY A 131 -6.67 -6.61 -7.69
CA GLY A 131 -7.61 -7.66 -8.10
C GLY A 131 -8.58 -8.10 -7.01
N GLN A 132 -8.27 -7.84 -5.73
CA GLN A 132 -9.14 -8.13 -4.59
C GLN A 132 -9.72 -6.88 -3.90
N SER A 133 -9.59 -5.72 -4.54
CA SER A 133 -10.07 -4.42 -4.04
C SER A 133 -9.43 -4.04 -2.69
N ALA A 134 -8.18 -4.41 -2.46
CA ALA A 134 -7.38 -3.93 -1.35
C ALA A 134 -6.88 -2.52 -1.64
N GLN A 135 -6.72 -1.72 -0.60
CA GLN A 135 -6.07 -0.41 -0.72
C GLN A 135 -4.56 -0.62 -0.85
N VAL A 136 -3.90 0.19 -1.69
CA VAL A 136 -2.44 0.21 -1.80
C VAL A 136 -1.93 1.57 -1.34
N VAL A 137 -1.01 1.56 -0.38
CA VAL A 137 -0.34 2.75 0.17
C VAL A 137 1.15 2.63 -0.12
N VAL A 138 1.75 3.72 -0.58
CA VAL A 138 3.20 3.79 -0.82
C VAL A 138 3.87 4.48 0.36
N ALA A 139 4.82 3.80 1.01
CA ALA A 139 5.62 4.33 2.11
C ALA A 139 6.57 5.41 1.60
N ARG A 140 6.27 6.66 1.91
CA ARG A 140 7.06 7.84 1.51
C ARG A 140 7.65 8.59 2.69
N HIS A 141 6.97 8.53 3.84
CA HIS A 141 7.30 9.34 5.01
C HIS A 141 8.10 8.55 6.03
N ASP A 142 7.86 7.24 6.14
CA ASP A 142 8.63 6.34 7.01
C ASP A 142 9.07 5.06 6.29
N PRO A 143 9.96 5.17 5.28
CA PRO A 143 10.46 3.99 4.57
C PRO A 143 11.35 3.10 5.44
N GLU A 144 11.97 3.66 6.51
CA GLU A 144 12.86 2.88 7.40
C GLU A 144 12.07 1.84 8.20
N TRP A 145 10.85 2.18 8.62
CA TRP A 145 9.97 1.22 9.27
C TRP A 145 9.71 0.01 8.36
N LEU A 146 9.38 0.27 7.10
CA LEU A 146 9.07 -0.78 6.13
C LEU A 146 10.29 -1.64 5.80
N HIS A 147 11.48 -1.04 5.70
CA HIS A 147 12.75 -1.78 5.53
C HIS A 147 13.00 -2.72 6.71
N GLY A 148 12.73 -2.29 7.93
CA GLY A 148 12.84 -3.13 9.13
C GLY A 148 11.89 -4.34 9.13
N HIS A 149 10.84 -4.30 8.29
CA HIS A 149 9.79 -5.32 8.20
C HIS A 149 9.77 -6.08 6.86
N GLY A 150 10.90 -6.09 6.13
CA GLY A 150 11.06 -6.86 4.89
C GLY A 150 10.51 -6.20 3.65
N ASP A 151 10.50 -4.87 3.61
CA ASP A 151 10.14 -4.01 2.46
C ASP A 151 8.69 -4.12 1.96
N ILE A 152 7.83 -4.86 2.66
CA ILE A 152 6.41 -4.97 2.33
C ILE A 152 5.62 -5.39 3.57
N ALA A 153 4.45 -4.81 3.77
CA ALA A 153 3.56 -5.16 4.87
C ALA A 153 2.09 -5.05 4.45
N ALA A 154 1.21 -5.74 5.16
CA ALA A 154 -0.21 -5.73 4.88
C ALA A 154 -1.05 -5.77 6.15
N LEU A 155 -2.10 -4.94 6.19
CA LEU A 155 -3.19 -5.08 7.13
C LEU A 155 -4.21 -6.06 6.56
N LEU A 156 -4.70 -6.97 7.38
CA LEU A 156 -5.57 -8.06 6.97
C LEU A 156 -7.01 -7.82 7.44
N ARG A 157 -7.96 -8.38 6.70
CA ARG A 157 -9.40 -8.28 7.03
C ARG A 157 -9.80 -9.09 8.25
N TRP A 158 -9.06 -10.17 8.53
CA TRP A 158 -9.22 -11.08 9.67
C TRP A 158 -7.97 -11.88 9.92
#